data_0e6b670d88f6b8f01ea4161f7260e045
#
_entry.id   0e6b670d88f6b8f01ea4161f7260e045
#
_cell.length_a   1.000
_cell.length_b   1.000
_cell.length_c   1.000
_cell.angle_alpha   90.00
_cell.angle_beta   90.00
_cell.angle_gamma   90.00
#
_symmetry.space_group_name_H-M   'P 1'
#
loop_
_entity.id
_entity.type
_entity.pdbx_description
1 polymer ?
#
loop_
_entity_poly.entity_id
_entity_poly.type
_entity_poly.pdbx_seq_one_letter_code
_entity_poly.pdbx_strand_id
1 'polypeptide(L)'
;MVYSSILSAVRKTPALTQSLALEMRELTPLDRQFLVERHLISNDLADNGKLRGLLVLPDESISAMVNEEDHLRLQALASGFQLRSAWESVNAIDDELAQDLDYAFSDELGYLTACPTNVGTGMRASVLIHLPSLVLTKQIGRVLQGITQVGLAVRGFYGEGSQIMGNFFQISNQTTLGQNERETIDSLERVTKQIIDSEQRARDELLKDARVQIEDKIWRAYGTLRHSRVISSQEVVNLSSAVRFGVALRIEGLASVQTLNELLVRSQPAHLQVKAGKELEARERNIMRAEYIRRLLGEGGSVPVTSN
;
A
#
# COMPACT_ATOMS: atom_id res chain seq x y z
N MET A 1 11.95 27.42 -8.55
CA MET A 1 11.26 28.20 -7.50
C MET A 1 10.45 27.28 -6.58
N VAL A 2 9.36 26.64 -7.00
CA VAL A 2 8.53 25.78 -6.12
C VAL A 2 9.33 24.66 -5.42
N TYR A 3 10.11 23.88 -6.16
CA TYR A 3 10.92 22.78 -5.60
C TYR A 3 11.84 23.26 -4.46
N SER A 4 12.56 24.38 -4.66
CA SER A 4 13.46 24.95 -3.65
C SER A 4 12.70 25.52 -2.45
N SER A 5 11.50 26.08 -2.65
CA SER A 5 10.66 26.56 -1.55
C SER A 5 10.19 25.42 -0.67
N ILE A 6 9.71 24.32 -1.26
CA ILE A 6 9.29 23.13 -0.51
C ILE A 6 10.47 22.54 0.26
N LEU A 7 11.64 22.37 -0.35
CA LEU A 7 12.82 21.86 0.37
C LEU A 7 13.25 22.78 1.51
N SER A 8 13.09 24.11 1.36
CA SER A 8 13.38 25.06 2.44
C SER A 8 12.40 24.92 3.61
N ALA A 9 11.11 24.77 3.34
CA ALA A 9 10.09 24.54 4.36
C ALA A 9 10.33 23.22 5.11
N VAL A 10 10.58 22.13 4.37
CA VAL A 10 10.87 20.81 4.94
C VAL A 10 12.06 20.81 5.90
N ARG A 11 13.12 21.57 5.59
CA ARG A 11 14.30 21.72 6.49
C ARG A 11 13.97 22.40 7.81
N LYS A 12 12.90 23.19 7.87
CA LYS A 12 12.43 23.87 9.07
C LYS A 12 11.39 23.05 9.84
N THR A 13 10.76 22.09 9.19
CA THR A 13 9.73 21.21 9.77
C THR A 13 10.38 20.13 10.63
N PRO A 14 10.25 20.17 11.97
CA PRO A 14 10.95 19.26 12.87
C PRO A 14 10.69 17.78 12.55
N ALA A 15 9.45 17.44 12.22
CA ALA A 15 9.05 16.08 11.87
C ALA A 15 9.74 15.53 10.61
N LEU A 16 10.20 16.40 9.70
CA LEU A 16 10.82 16.02 8.42
C LEU A 16 12.35 16.23 8.38
N THR A 17 12.98 16.72 9.46
CA THR A 17 14.43 17.02 9.47
C THR A 17 15.33 15.81 9.21
N GLN A 18 14.85 14.59 9.55
CA GLN A 18 15.57 13.34 9.30
C GLN A 18 15.20 12.68 7.98
N SER A 19 14.35 13.33 7.15
CA SER A 19 13.95 12.75 5.89
C SER A 19 15.12 12.67 4.90
N LEU A 20 15.18 11.55 4.17
CA LEU A 20 16.03 11.40 3.01
C LEU A 20 15.40 12.17 1.83
N ALA A 21 16.15 13.07 1.21
CA ALA A 21 15.72 13.80 0.03
C ALA A 21 16.34 13.17 -1.23
N LEU A 22 15.50 12.76 -2.17
CA LEU A 22 15.90 12.12 -3.43
C LEU A 22 15.38 12.93 -4.61
N GLU A 23 16.24 13.30 -5.54
CA GLU A 23 15.82 13.88 -6.82
C GLU A 23 15.58 12.76 -7.84
N MET A 24 14.40 12.74 -8.46
CA MET A 24 14.02 11.68 -9.41
C MET A 24 14.98 11.56 -10.59
N ARG A 25 15.60 12.67 -11.02
CA ARG A 25 16.58 12.68 -12.12
C ARG A 25 17.90 11.94 -11.80
N GLU A 26 18.24 11.81 -10.52
CA GLU A 26 19.48 11.18 -10.05
C GLU A 26 19.31 9.67 -9.85
N LEU A 27 18.07 9.19 -9.83
CA LEU A 27 17.72 7.79 -9.65
C LEU A 27 17.67 7.06 -10.99
N THR A 28 18.16 5.84 -11.00
CA THR A 28 18.01 4.94 -12.16
C THR A 28 16.52 4.53 -12.32
N PRO A 29 16.10 4.04 -13.50
CA PRO A 29 14.76 3.48 -13.66
C PRO A 29 14.46 2.35 -12.66
N LEU A 30 15.46 1.55 -12.31
CA LEU A 30 15.33 0.47 -11.32
C LEU A 30 15.09 1.02 -9.91
N ASP A 31 15.82 2.06 -9.50
CA ASP A 31 15.63 2.68 -8.19
C ASP A 31 14.23 3.28 -8.05
N ARG A 32 13.75 3.96 -9.11
CA ARG A 32 12.38 4.50 -9.13
C ARG A 32 11.33 3.41 -9.05
N GLN A 33 11.50 2.32 -9.80
CA GLN A 33 10.59 1.18 -9.71
C GLN A 33 10.62 0.52 -8.32
N PHE A 34 11.79 0.47 -7.68
CA PHE A 34 11.93 -0.01 -6.30
C PHE A 34 11.11 0.84 -5.31
N LEU A 35 11.12 2.17 -5.45
CA LEU A 35 10.31 3.07 -4.63
C LEU A 35 8.80 2.92 -4.89
N VAL A 36 8.40 2.65 -6.15
CA VAL A 36 7.00 2.33 -6.50
C VAL A 36 6.54 1.03 -5.82
N GLU A 37 7.35 -0.01 -5.88
CA GLU A 37 7.04 -1.31 -5.25
C GLU A 37 6.93 -1.22 -3.72
N ARG A 38 7.56 -0.23 -3.11
CA ARG A 38 7.44 0.11 -1.68
C ARG A 38 6.27 1.04 -1.37
N HIS A 39 5.51 1.46 -2.37
CA HIS A 39 4.42 2.45 -2.25
C HIS A 39 4.87 3.83 -1.74
N LEU A 40 6.14 4.18 -1.89
CA LEU A 40 6.69 5.48 -1.47
C LEU A 40 6.48 6.57 -2.51
N ILE A 41 6.35 6.19 -3.78
CA ILE A 41 6.04 7.10 -4.89
C ILE A 41 4.95 6.49 -5.79
N SER A 42 4.28 7.37 -6.54
CA SER A 42 3.37 6.97 -7.63
C SER A 42 4.14 6.59 -8.90
N ASN A 43 3.46 5.89 -9.84
CA ASN A 43 4.01 5.66 -11.17
C ASN A 43 4.27 6.99 -11.89
N ASP A 44 3.41 7.99 -11.71
CA ASP A 44 3.55 9.30 -12.35
C ASP A 44 4.79 10.05 -11.88
N LEU A 45 5.15 9.94 -10.59
CA LEU A 45 6.40 10.51 -10.10
C LEU A 45 7.62 9.75 -10.61
N ALA A 46 7.50 8.44 -10.80
CA ALA A 46 8.60 7.61 -11.33
C ALA A 46 8.99 7.95 -12.77
N ASP A 47 8.07 8.55 -13.53
CA ASP A 47 8.36 9.04 -14.88
C ASP A 47 9.35 10.21 -14.86
N ASN A 48 10.19 10.30 -15.90
CA ASN A 48 11.24 11.31 -15.98
C ASN A 48 10.69 12.73 -16.04
N GLY A 49 10.80 13.46 -14.94
CA GLY A 49 10.48 14.87 -14.84
C GLY A 49 11.63 15.69 -14.26
N LYS A 50 11.88 16.90 -14.81
CA LYS A 50 12.80 17.86 -14.19
C LYS A 50 12.16 18.42 -12.90
N LEU A 51 12.95 18.63 -11.86
CA LEU A 51 12.52 19.23 -10.60
C LEU A 51 11.44 18.43 -9.85
N ARG A 52 11.46 17.10 -9.97
CA ARG A 52 10.65 16.16 -9.19
C ARG A 52 11.49 15.53 -8.09
N GLY A 53 10.90 15.31 -6.93
CA GLY A 53 11.61 14.74 -5.80
C GLY A 53 10.73 13.96 -4.84
N LEU A 54 11.40 13.23 -3.99
CA LEU A 54 10.82 12.48 -2.88
C LEU A 54 11.55 12.85 -1.59
N LEU A 55 10.80 13.09 -0.55
CA LEU A 55 11.27 13.14 0.82
C LEU A 55 10.65 11.95 1.55
N VAL A 56 11.44 11.18 2.27
CA VAL A 56 10.95 9.99 2.96
C VAL A 56 11.61 9.87 4.34
N LEU A 57 10.81 9.58 5.37
CA LEU A 57 11.35 9.28 6.69
C LEU A 57 12.08 7.93 6.70
N PRO A 58 13.08 7.74 7.58
CA PRO A 58 13.86 6.50 7.64
C PRO A 58 13.02 5.23 7.88
N ASP A 59 11.90 5.36 8.58
CA ASP A 59 10.94 4.26 8.84
C ASP A 59 9.90 4.09 7.73
N GLU A 60 9.94 4.94 6.69
CA GLU A 60 9.01 4.95 5.55
C GLU A 60 7.53 5.16 5.92
N SER A 61 7.24 5.59 7.14
CA SER A 61 5.87 5.87 7.58
C SER A 61 5.28 7.10 6.89
N ILE A 62 6.12 8.08 6.57
CA ILE A 62 5.77 9.33 5.89
C ILE A 62 6.64 9.52 4.65
N SER A 63 6.01 9.93 3.57
CA SER A 63 6.69 10.40 2.36
C SER A 63 6.02 11.67 1.81
N ALA A 64 6.81 12.53 1.17
CA ALA A 64 6.35 13.72 0.49
C ALA A 64 6.89 13.73 -0.95
N MET A 65 6.00 13.65 -1.91
CA MET A 65 6.31 13.76 -3.33
C MET A 65 6.22 15.21 -3.76
N VAL A 66 7.23 15.69 -4.46
CA VAL A 66 7.32 17.09 -4.93
C VAL A 66 7.21 17.14 -6.43
N ASN A 67 6.29 17.99 -6.94
CA ASN A 67 5.98 18.17 -8.36
C ASN A 67 5.57 16.85 -9.05
N GLU A 68 4.70 16.08 -8.39
CA GLU A 68 4.05 14.94 -9.03
C GLU A 68 2.89 15.46 -9.91
N GLU A 69 1.64 15.32 -9.57
CA GLU A 69 0.49 15.97 -10.20
C GLU A 69 0.30 17.38 -9.61
N ASP A 70 0.25 17.46 -8.29
CA ASP A 70 0.29 18.69 -7.53
C ASP A 70 1.72 19.01 -7.08
N HIS A 71 1.97 20.24 -6.61
CA HIS A 71 3.30 20.65 -6.17
C HIS A 71 3.79 19.89 -4.94
N LEU A 72 2.88 19.51 -4.04
CA LEU A 72 3.17 18.75 -2.84
C LEU A 72 2.10 17.68 -2.64
N ARG A 73 2.54 16.44 -2.43
CA ARG A 73 1.68 15.33 -2.04
C ARG A 73 2.29 14.61 -0.85
N LEU A 74 1.70 14.84 0.33
CA LEU A 74 2.05 14.16 1.57
C LEU A 74 1.37 12.81 1.65
N GLN A 75 2.06 11.80 2.19
CA GLN A 75 1.52 10.46 2.35
C GLN A 75 1.95 9.86 3.68
N ALA A 76 1.02 9.26 4.41
CA ALA A 76 1.30 8.39 5.54
C ALA A 76 0.87 6.96 5.27
N LEU A 77 1.69 6.00 5.66
CA LEU A 77 1.42 4.56 5.59
C LEU A 77 1.43 3.97 7.01
N ALA A 78 0.36 3.29 7.38
CA ALA A 78 0.25 2.63 8.67
C ALA A 78 -0.18 1.16 8.50
N SER A 79 0.44 0.26 9.27
CA SER A 79 0.06 -1.15 9.29
C SER A 79 -1.18 -1.37 10.15
N GLY A 80 -2.12 -2.19 9.66
CA GLY A 80 -3.39 -2.44 10.33
C GLY A 80 -4.42 -1.33 10.07
N PHE A 81 -5.52 -1.36 10.82
CA PHE A 81 -6.62 -0.43 10.63
C PHE A 81 -6.45 0.83 11.50
N GLN A 82 -5.65 1.79 11.04
CA GLN A 82 -5.21 2.98 11.76
C GLN A 82 -5.41 4.28 10.95
N LEU A 83 -6.56 4.45 10.28
CA LEU A 83 -6.85 5.59 9.42
C LEU A 83 -6.69 6.93 10.15
N ARG A 84 -7.25 7.04 11.35
CA ARG A 84 -7.21 8.26 12.15
C ARG A 84 -5.79 8.66 12.53
N SER A 85 -4.99 7.70 13.01
CA SER A 85 -3.59 7.95 13.37
C SER A 85 -2.74 8.34 12.15
N ALA A 86 -2.96 7.70 10.98
CA ALA A 86 -2.29 8.07 9.75
C ALA A 86 -2.66 9.49 9.30
N TRP A 87 -3.96 9.86 9.41
CA TRP A 87 -4.41 11.21 9.11
C TRP A 87 -3.82 12.24 10.07
N GLU A 88 -3.84 11.99 11.39
CA GLU A 88 -3.26 12.89 12.39
C GLU A 88 -1.77 13.15 12.14
N SER A 89 -1.02 12.12 11.72
CA SER A 89 0.40 12.26 11.38
C SER A 89 0.62 13.14 10.16
N VAL A 90 -0.16 12.99 9.09
CA VAL A 90 -0.07 13.84 7.89
C VAL A 90 -0.52 15.27 8.21
N ASN A 91 -1.65 15.43 8.92
CA ASN A 91 -2.20 16.73 9.26
C ASN A 91 -1.21 17.57 10.09
N ALA A 92 -0.54 16.96 11.08
CA ALA A 92 0.46 17.68 11.87
C ALA A 92 1.63 18.20 11.01
N ILE A 93 2.07 17.43 10.01
CA ILE A 93 3.13 17.86 9.09
C ILE A 93 2.62 18.94 8.13
N ASP A 94 1.38 18.81 7.65
CA ASP A 94 0.76 19.80 6.79
C ASP A 94 0.61 21.15 7.50
N ASP A 95 0.14 21.15 8.74
CA ASP A 95 0.02 22.35 9.59
C ASP A 95 1.39 23.02 9.83
N GLU A 96 2.47 22.26 10.01
CA GLU A 96 3.83 22.79 10.12
C GLU A 96 4.33 23.39 8.80
N LEU A 97 4.11 22.71 7.67
CA LEU A 97 4.53 23.19 6.35
C LEU A 97 3.76 24.44 5.91
N ALA A 98 2.50 24.56 6.27
CA ALA A 98 1.65 25.72 5.99
C ALA A 98 2.16 27.02 6.64
N GLN A 99 3.05 26.95 7.64
CA GLN A 99 3.67 28.14 8.24
C GLN A 99 4.71 28.79 7.31
N ASP A 100 5.30 28.02 6.41
CA ASP A 100 6.36 28.46 5.48
C ASP A 100 5.94 28.40 4.00
N LEU A 101 4.79 27.80 3.69
CA LEU A 101 4.27 27.63 2.32
C LEU A 101 2.89 28.26 2.18
N ASP A 102 2.72 29.14 1.21
CA ASP A 102 1.43 29.72 0.84
C ASP A 102 0.69 28.71 -0.06
N TYR A 103 -0.26 27.96 0.51
CA TYR A 103 -1.12 27.07 -0.27
C TYR A 103 -2.17 27.87 -1.05
N ALA A 104 -2.43 27.46 -2.28
CA ALA A 104 -3.54 27.97 -3.05
C ALA A 104 -4.85 27.50 -2.42
N PHE A 105 -5.59 28.40 -1.79
CA PHE A 105 -6.80 28.10 -1.02
C PHE A 105 -7.92 29.12 -1.35
N SER A 106 -9.16 28.63 -1.31
CA SER A 106 -10.36 29.42 -1.45
C SER A 106 -11.33 29.08 -0.32
N ASP A 107 -11.95 30.09 0.31
CA ASP A 107 -12.94 29.88 1.37
C ASP A 107 -14.17 29.09 0.88
N GLU A 108 -14.49 29.14 -0.42
CA GLU A 108 -15.61 28.43 -1.02
C GLU A 108 -15.25 27.01 -1.44
N LEU A 109 -14.05 26.80 -2.00
CA LEU A 109 -13.66 25.55 -2.66
C LEU A 109 -12.62 24.73 -1.88
N GLY A 110 -12.01 25.29 -0.84
CA GLY A 110 -10.90 24.64 -0.13
C GLY A 110 -9.59 24.77 -0.89
N TYR A 111 -8.72 23.75 -0.79
CA TYR A 111 -7.45 23.75 -1.51
C TYR A 111 -7.64 23.65 -3.01
N LEU A 112 -6.95 24.54 -3.73
CA LEU A 112 -6.96 24.62 -5.20
C LEU A 112 -5.81 23.77 -5.73
N THR A 113 -6.14 22.69 -6.41
CA THR A 113 -5.19 21.70 -6.90
C THR A 113 -5.08 21.73 -8.42
N ALA A 114 -4.01 21.16 -8.98
CA ALA A 114 -3.82 21.05 -10.43
C ALA A 114 -4.90 20.16 -11.07
N CYS A 115 -5.33 19.12 -10.38
CA CYS A 115 -6.41 18.24 -10.81
C CYS A 115 -7.72 18.61 -10.13
N PRO A 116 -8.80 18.93 -10.88
CA PRO A 116 -10.09 19.28 -10.30
C PRO A 116 -10.69 18.22 -9.36
N THR A 117 -10.32 16.96 -9.52
CA THR A 117 -10.79 15.87 -8.66
C THR A 117 -10.18 15.87 -7.26
N ASN A 118 -9.11 16.66 -7.03
CA ASN A 118 -8.45 16.80 -5.73
C ASN A 118 -8.89 18.09 -5.00
N VAL A 119 -9.60 19.01 -5.66
CA VAL A 119 -10.08 20.29 -5.08
C VAL A 119 -10.95 20.03 -3.85
N GLY A 120 -10.79 20.84 -2.81
CA GLY A 120 -11.47 20.72 -1.52
C GLY A 120 -10.48 20.38 -0.41
N THR A 121 -10.61 19.25 0.22
CA THR A 121 -9.64 18.79 1.23
C THR A 121 -8.29 18.36 0.62
N GLY A 122 -8.22 18.09 -0.67
CA GLY A 122 -7.05 17.48 -1.31
C GLY A 122 -6.71 16.09 -0.76
N MET A 123 -7.53 15.54 0.16
CA MET A 123 -7.22 14.33 0.90
C MET A 123 -7.79 13.07 0.25
N ARG A 124 -6.94 12.08 0.08
CA ARG A 124 -7.34 10.71 -0.22
C ARG A 124 -6.97 9.78 0.93
N ALA A 125 -7.98 9.29 1.63
CA ALA A 125 -7.82 8.23 2.61
C ALA A 125 -8.15 6.87 1.97
N SER A 126 -7.38 5.83 2.29
CA SER A 126 -7.63 4.49 1.78
C SER A 126 -7.27 3.40 2.77
N VAL A 127 -7.94 2.25 2.63
CA VAL A 127 -7.65 1.01 3.38
C VAL A 127 -7.42 -0.10 2.38
N LEU A 128 -6.29 -0.79 2.50
CA LEU A 128 -6.06 -2.05 1.80
C LEU A 128 -6.53 -3.21 2.69
N ILE A 129 -7.56 -3.92 2.24
CA ILE A 129 -8.21 -5.00 3.00
C ILE A 129 -8.17 -6.32 2.25
N HIS A 130 -8.00 -7.43 2.99
CA HIS A 130 -7.96 -8.78 2.46
C HIS A 130 -9.30 -9.49 2.71
N LEU A 131 -10.04 -9.87 1.66
CA LEU A 131 -11.42 -10.35 1.70
C LEU A 131 -11.60 -11.73 1.04
N PRO A 132 -10.87 -12.76 1.46
CA PRO A 132 -10.91 -14.08 0.81
C PRO A 132 -12.25 -14.80 0.97
N SER A 133 -12.96 -14.65 2.11
CA SER A 133 -14.20 -15.36 2.35
C SER A 133 -15.34 -14.81 1.48
N LEU A 134 -15.42 -13.48 1.34
CA LEU A 134 -16.39 -12.84 0.44
C LEU A 134 -16.16 -13.22 -1.02
N VAL A 135 -14.90 -13.41 -1.44
CA VAL A 135 -14.57 -13.87 -2.79
C VAL A 135 -14.96 -15.34 -2.97
N LEU A 136 -14.58 -16.22 -2.04
CA LEU A 136 -14.86 -17.66 -2.11
C LEU A 136 -16.37 -17.97 -2.06
N THR A 137 -17.14 -17.21 -1.29
CA THR A 137 -18.61 -17.33 -1.22
C THR A 137 -19.34 -16.57 -2.33
N LYS A 138 -18.60 -15.92 -3.26
CA LYS A 138 -19.14 -15.10 -4.35
C LYS A 138 -20.03 -13.92 -3.90
N GLN A 139 -19.87 -13.47 -2.66
CA GLN A 139 -20.62 -12.34 -2.10
C GLN A 139 -19.92 -10.99 -2.37
N ILE A 140 -18.66 -11.00 -2.80
CA ILE A 140 -17.84 -9.80 -2.99
C ILE A 140 -18.50 -8.76 -3.92
N GLY A 141 -19.12 -9.19 -5.04
CA GLY A 141 -19.77 -8.29 -5.98
C GLY A 141 -20.85 -7.41 -5.35
N ARG A 142 -21.68 -7.98 -4.46
CA ARG A 142 -22.71 -7.23 -3.72
C ARG A 142 -22.10 -6.22 -2.76
N VAL A 143 -21.02 -6.59 -2.08
CA VAL A 143 -20.29 -5.71 -1.15
C VAL A 143 -19.68 -4.54 -1.92
N LEU A 144 -19.04 -4.79 -3.07
CA LEU A 144 -18.43 -3.74 -3.89
C LEU A 144 -19.48 -2.74 -4.44
N GLN A 145 -20.65 -3.23 -4.86
CA GLN A 145 -21.75 -2.36 -5.27
C GLN A 145 -22.21 -1.45 -4.11
N GLY A 146 -22.37 -1.99 -2.91
CA GLY A 146 -22.73 -1.22 -1.72
C GLY A 146 -21.71 -0.13 -1.39
N ILE A 147 -20.40 -0.43 -1.51
CA ILE A 147 -19.32 0.54 -1.30
C ILE A 147 -19.41 1.70 -2.30
N THR A 148 -19.65 1.41 -3.58
CA THR A 148 -19.78 2.44 -4.61
C THR A 148 -21.01 3.32 -4.41
N GLN A 149 -22.13 2.77 -3.94
CA GLN A 149 -23.36 3.51 -3.65
C GLN A 149 -23.21 4.55 -2.53
N VAL A 150 -22.27 4.33 -1.61
CA VAL A 150 -21.97 5.28 -0.51
C VAL A 150 -20.84 6.26 -0.85
N GLY A 151 -20.47 6.39 -2.14
CA GLY A 151 -19.48 7.37 -2.60
C GLY A 151 -18.02 6.98 -2.34
N LEU A 152 -17.74 5.68 -2.13
CA LEU A 152 -16.38 5.17 -2.01
C LEU A 152 -15.96 4.44 -3.30
N ALA A 153 -14.67 4.50 -3.62
CA ALA A 153 -14.08 3.80 -4.75
C ALA A 153 -13.37 2.52 -4.29
N VAL A 154 -13.43 1.49 -5.13
CA VAL A 154 -12.69 0.24 -4.92
C VAL A 154 -11.70 0.03 -6.05
N ARG A 155 -10.45 -0.31 -5.71
CA ARG A 155 -9.33 -0.50 -6.63
C ARG A 155 -8.58 -1.79 -6.30
N GLY A 156 -7.69 -2.21 -7.21
CA GLY A 156 -6.79 -3.33 -6.96
C GLY A 156 -5.63 -2.98 -6.03
N PHE A 157 -4.77 -3.95 -5.79
CA PHE A 157 -3.66 -3.90 -4.83
C PHE A 157 -2.68 -2.73 -5.07
N TYR A 158 -2.41 -2.38 -6.32
CA TYR A 158 -1.49 -1.30 -6.70
C TYR A 158 -2.19 0.05 -7.00
N GLY A 159 -3.46 0.20 -6.60
CA GLY A 159 -4.20 1.45 -6.76
C GLY A 159 -4.94 1.58 -8.09
N GLU A 160 -4.95 2.78 -8.66
CA GLU A 160 -5.75 3.13 -9.84
C GLU A 160 -5.37 2.30 -11.07
N GLY A 161 -6.38 1.77 -11.76
CA GLY A 161 -6.21 0.94 -12.95
C GLY A 161 -5.63 -0.47 -12.71
N SER A 162 -5.26 -0.82 -11.46
CA SER A 162 -4.68 -2.13 -11.17
C SER A 162 -5.73 -3.23 -11.03
N GLN A 163 -5.35 -4.46 -11.44
CA GLN A 163 -6.19 -5.63 -11.24
C GLN A 163 -6.24 -6.04 -9.76
N ILE A 164 -7.40 -6.59 -9.37
CA ILE A 164 -7.57 -7.20 -8.04
C ILE A 164 -6.76 -8.50 -8.02
N MET A 165 -5.78 -8.58 -7.12
CA MET A 165 -4.88 -9.71 -6.98
C MET A 165 -4.86 -10.20 -5.54
N GLY A 166 -4.79 -11.50 -5.32
CA GLY A 166 -4.65 -12.09 -3.99
C GLY A 166 -5.78 -11.73 -3.02
N ASN A 167 -6.98 -11.43 -3.51
CA ASN A 167 -8.15 -11.02 -2.70
C ASN A 167 -7.93 -9.73 -1.88
N PHE A 168 -7.00 -8.87 -2.31
CA PHE A 168 -6.79 -7.55 -1.72
C PHE A 168 -7.58 -6.48 -2.48
N PHE A 169 -8.26 -5.63 -1.72
CA PHE A 169 -9.08 -4.54 -2.23
C PHE A 169 -8.68 -3.25 -1.54
N GLN A 170 -8.39 -2.21 -2.32
CA GLN A 170 -8.17 -0.88 -1.79
C GLN A 170 -9.49 -0.11 -1.85
N ILE A 171 -9.96 0.34 -0.70
CA ILE A 171 -11.18 1.14 -0.54
C ILE A 171 -10.76 2.55 -0.18
N SER A 172 -11.25 3.56 -0.91
CA SER A 172 -10.88 4.97 -0.69
C SER A 172 -12.09 5.88 -0.87
N ASN A 173 -12.02 7.11 -0.33
CA ASN A 173 -12.95 8.16 -0.73
C ASN A 173 -12.84 8.45 -2.22
N GLN A 174 -13.94 8.84 -2.84
CA GLN A 174 -14.01 9.20 -4.26
C GLN A 174 -13.99 10.73 -4.44
N THR A 175 -14.57 11.48 -3.51
CA THR A 175 -14.68 12.93 -3.56
C THR A 175 -13.83 13.59 -2.49
N THR A 176 -13.36 14.80 -2.75
CA THR A 176 -12.58 15.64 -1.86
C THR A 176 -13.29 16.97 -1.55
N LEU A 177 -14.38 17.25 -2.25
CA LEU A 177 -15.21 18.46 -2.10
C LEU A 177 -16.55 18.12 -1.41
N GLY A 178 -17.02 19.00 -0.54
CA GLY A 178 -18.32 18.88 0.12
C GLY A 178 -18.33 18.09 1.45
N GLN A 179 -17.20 17.57 1.87
CA GLN A 179 -16.98 16.94 3.18
C GLN A 179 -15.64 17.41 3.74
N ASN A 180 -15.51 17.47 5.06
CA ASN A 180 -14.23 17.72 5.68
C ASN A 180 -13.44 16.40 5.88
N GLU A 181 -12.17 16.51 6.27
CA GLU A 181 -11.26 15.37 6.44
C GLU A 181 -11.77 14.37 7.49
N ARG A 182 -12.29 14.88 8.62
CA ARG A 182 -12.82 14.04 9.71
C ARG A 182 -14.04 13.24 9.27
N GLU A 183 -14.97 13.89 8.59
CA GLU A 183 -16.16 13.23 8.04
C GLU A 183 -15.78 12.13 7.04
N THR A 184 -14.77 12.39 6.20
CA THR A 184 -14.23 11.40 5.25
C THR A 184 -13.63 10.20 5.98
N ILE A 185 -12.80 10.43 7.01
CA ILE A 185 -12.19 9.38 7.83
C ILE A 185 -13.28 8.57 8.56
N ASP A 186 -14.23 9.24 9.23
CA ASP A 186 -15.33 8.58 9.96
C ASP A 186 -16.19 7.73 9.03
N SER A 187 -16.49 8.22 7.84
CA SER A 187 -17.25 7.48 6.83
C SER A 187 -16.51 6.23 6.36
N LEU A 188 -15.21 6.37 6.02
CA LEU A 188 -14.39 5.25 5.57
C LEU A 188 -14.17 4.21 6.68
N GLU A 189 -13.96 4.64 7.94
CA GLU A 189 -13.87 3.73 9.09
C GLU A 189 -15.15 2.93 9.30
N ARG A 190 -16.30 3.60 9.27
CA ARG A 190 -17.60 2.95 9.44
C ARG A 190 -17.86 1.89 8.38
N VAL A 191 -17.65 2.23 7.10
CA VAL A 191 -17.85 1.29 6.00
C VAL A 191 -16.85 0.14 6.07
N THR A 192 -15.58 0.41 6.39
CA THR A 192 -14.56 -0.64 6.55
C THR A 192 -14.95 -1.62 7.66
N LYS A 193 -15.46 -1.15 8.81
CA LYS A 193 -15.94 -2.04 9.88
C LYS A 193 -17.08 -2.94 9.40
N GLN A 194 -18.05 -2.40 8.65
CA GLN A 194 -19.15 -3.20 8.07
C GLN A 194 -18.66 -4.27 7.09
N ILE A 195 -17.60 -3.96 6.32
CA ILE A 195 -16.98 -4.93 5.41
C ILE A 195 -16.26 -6.03 6.20
N ILE A 196 -15.53 -5.69 7.26
CA ILE A 196 -14.89 -6.65 8.17
C ILE A 196 -15.93 -7.59 8.77
N ASP A 197 -17.06 -7.07 9.26
CA ASP A 197 -18.15 -7.88 9.81
C ASP A 197 -18.75 -8.82 8.74
N SER A 198 -18.85 -8.34 7.51
CA SER A 198 -19.36 -9.16 6.39
C SER A 198 -18.36 -10.27 5.99
N GLU A 199 -17.06 -9.97 5.97
CA GLU A 199 -16.00 -10.97 5.75
C GLU A 199 -16.00 -12.03 6.86
N GLN A 200 -16.18 -11.63 8.13
CA GLN A 200 -16.25 -12.57 9.25
C GLN A 200 -17.46 -13.50 9.14
N ARG A 201 -18.64 -12.97 8.83
CA ARG A 201 -19.85 -13.79 8.60
C ARG A 201 -19.68 -14.77 7.43
N ALA A 202 -19.15 -14.31 6.30
CA ALA A 202 -18.85 -15.16 5.17
C ALA A 202 -17.83 -16.25 5.50
N ARG A 203 -16.86 -15.95 6.35
CA ARG A 203 -15.87 -16.91 6.87
C ARG A 203 -16.53 -17.99 7.70
N ASP A 204 -17.39 -17.61 8.66
CA ASP A 204 -18.07 -18.56 9.54
C ASP A 204 -19.01 -19.48 8.75
N GLU A 205 -19.71 -18.94 7.75
CA GLU A 205 -20.53 -19.72 6.82
C GLU A 205 -19.68 -20.72 6.02
N LEU A 206 -18.60 -20.26 5.43
CA LEU A 206 -17.70 -21.08 4.61
C LEU A 206 -17.06 -22.22 5.39
N LEU A 207 -16.72 -22.01 6.65
CA LEU A 207 -16.11 -23.03 7.51
C LEU A 207 -17.07 -24.12 7.97
N LYS A 208 -18.37 -23.87 7.97
CA LYS A 208 -19.36 -24.92 8.30
C LYS A 208 -19.37 -26.05 7.27
N ASP A 209 -19.22 -25.70 6.00
CA ASP A 209 -19.43 -26.62 4.90
C ASP A 209 -18.13 -27.13 4.25
N ALA A 210 -17.04 -26.35 4.33
CA ALA A 210 -15.84 -26.60 3.51
C ALA A 210 -14.52 -26.49 4.28
N ARG A 211 -14.52 -26.70 5.59
CA ARG A 211 -13.32 -26.51 6.45
C ARG A 211 -12.12 -27.30 5.96
N VAL A 212 -12.27 -28.61 5.73
CA VAL A 212 -11.18 -29.49 5.31
C VAL A 212 -10.61 -29.09 3.94
N GLN A 213 -11.49 -28.72 3.00
CA GLN A 213 -11.06 -28.27 1.67
C GLN A 213 -10.30 -26.95 1.71
N ILE A 214 -10.67 -26.05 2.62
CA ILE A 214 -9.98 -24.77 2.84
C ILE A 214 -8.61 -25.03 3.47
N GLU A 215 -8.54 -25.83 4.51
CA GLU A 215 -7.28 -26.19 5.17
C GLU A 215 -6.32 -26.89 4.17
N ASP A 216 -6.80 -27.81 3.35
CA ASP A 216 -6.00 -28.46 2.28
C ASP A 216 -5.43 -27.43 1.29
N LYS A 217 -6.24 -26.49 0.81
CA LYS A 217 -5.78 -25.42 -0.08
C LYS A 217 -4.71 -24.54 0.56
N ILE A 218 -4.89 -24.20 1.83
CA ILE A 218 -3.93 -23.38 2.58
C ILE A 218 -2.59 -24.09 2.71
N TRP A 219 -2.60 -25.36 3.12
CA TRP A 219 -1.38 -26.15 3.27
C TRP A 219 -0.68 -26.41 1.94
N ARG A 220 -1.42 -26.67 0.86
CA ARG A 220 -0.85 -26.76 -0.49
C ARG A 220 -0.18 -25.45 -0.91
N ALA A 221 -0.85 -24.31 -0.68
CA ALA A 221 -0.27 -23.00 -0.98
C ALA A 221 1.02 -22.77 -0.17
N TYR A 222 1.02 -23.08 1.11
CA TYR A 222 2.20 -22.94 1.98
C TYR A 222 3.32 -23.90 1.57
N GLY A 223 3.00 -25.16 1.25
CA GLY A 223 3.96 -26.13 0.72
C GLY A 223 4.60 -25.67 -0.59
N THR A 224 3.79 -25.10 -1.51
CA THR A 224 4.28 -24.54 -2.76
C THR A 224 5.24 -23.38 -2.52
N LEU A 225 4.91 -22.41 -1.66
CA LEU A 225 5.80 -21.31 -1.32
C LEU A 225 7.14 -21.82 -0.72
N ARG A 226 7.10 -22.83 0.14
CA ARG A 226 8.28 -23.37 0.81
C ARG A 226 9.19 -24.22 -0.08
N HIS A 227 8.67 -24.79 -1.15
CA HIS A 227 9.38 -25.81 -1.92
C HIS A 227 9.57 -25.51 -3.40
N SER A 228 8.93 -24.46 -3.95
CA SER A 228 9.10 -24.06 -5.35
C SER A 228 10.57 -23.74 -5.67
N ARG A 229 10.99 -24.03 -6.90
CA ARG A 229 12.29 -23.64 -7.47
C ARG A 229 12.17 -22.49 -8.45
N VAL A 230 10.99 -22.30 -9.01
CA VAL A 230 10.62 -21.21 -9.91
C VAL A 230 9.22 -20.76 -9.51
N ILE A 231 9.01 -19.46 -9.34
CA ILE A 231 7.71 -18.90 -8.97
C ILE A 231 7.56 -17.48 -9.50
N SER A 232 6.42 -17.16 -10.10
CA SER A 232 6.11 -15.81 -10.58
C SER A 232 5.62 -14.91 -9.44
N SER A 233 5.69 -13.58 -9.63
CA SER A 233 5.15 -12.62 -8.65
C SER A 233 3.64 -12.80 -8.45
N GLN A 234 2.90 -13.10 -9.53
CA GLN A 234 1.46 -13.35 -9.47
C GLN A 234 1.13 -14.58 -8.60
N GLU A 235 1.88 -15.67 -8.76
CA GLU A 235 1.70 -16.87 -7.93
C GLU A 235 2.00 -16.58 -6.46
N VAL A 236 3.06 -15.81 -6.17
CA VAL A 236 3.38 -15.42 -4.79
C VAL A 236 2.22 -14.67 -4.15
N VAL A 237 1.63 -13.69 -4.83
CA VAL A 237 0.50 -12.92 -4.29
C VAL A 237 -0.69 -13.85 -4.00
N ASN A 238 -1.04 -14.73 -4.93
CA ASN A 238 -2.17 -15.64 -4.77
C ASN A 238 -1.95 -16.68 -3.66
N LEU A 239 -0.78 -17.29 -3.60
CA LEU A 239 -0.43 -18.28 -2.58
C LEU A 239 -0.31 -17.64 -1.19
N SER A 240 0.29 -16.44 -1.11
CA SER A 240 0.38 -15.68 0.14
C SER A 240 -1.00 -15.28 0.66
N SER A 241 -1.93 -14.96 -0.24
CA SER A 241 -3.33 -14.69 0.12
C SER A 241 -3.98 -15.92 0.79
N ALA A 242 -3.79 -17.12 0.24
CA ALA A 242 -4.31 -18.33 0.84
C ALA A 242 -3.68 -18.62 2.22
N VAL A 243 -2.37 -18.44 2.37
CA VAL A 243 -1.68 -18.62 3.66
C VAL A 243 -2.14 -17.57 4.67
N ARG A 244 -2.30 -16.31 4.26
CA ARG A 244 -2.84 -15.22 5.10
C ARG A 244 -4.24 -15.56 5.61
N PHE A 245 -5.07 -16.17 4.76
CA PHE A 245 -6.39 -16.66 5.18
C PHE A 245 -6.26 -17.72 6.28
N GLY A 246 -5.30 -18.66 6.15
CA GLY A 246 -5.01 -19.64 7.18
C GLY A 246 -4.58 -19.01 8.52
N VAL A 247 -3.77 -17.96 8.48
CA VAL A 247 -3.40 -17.22 9.70
C VAL A 247 -4.64 -16.58 10.33
N ALA A 248 -5.54 -16.01 9.53
CA ALA A 248 -6.82 -15.46 10.02
C ALA A 248 -7.75 -16.54 10.60
N LEU A 249 -7.62 -17.80 10.17
CA LEU A 249 -8.29 -18.97 10.74
C LEU A 249 -7.59 -19.55 11.98
N ARG A 250 -6.47 -18.95 12.40
CA ARG A 250 -5.64 -19.40 13.51
C ARG A 250 -5.06 -20.81 13.32
N ILE A 251 -4.75 -21.18 12.06
CA ILE A 251 -4.05 -22.43 11.76
C ILE A 251 -2.58 -22.28 12.21
N GLU A 252 -2.16 -23.12 13.13
CA GLU A 252 -0.79 -23.11 13.65
C GLU A 252 0.21 -23.64 12.62
N GLY A 253 1.48 -23.24 12.75
CA GLY A 253 2.58 -23.70 11.87
C GLY A 253 2.70 -22.94 10.54
N LEU A 254 1.84 -21.94 10.27
CA LEU A 254 1.95 -21.05 9.13
C LEU A 254 2.89 -19.85 9.42
N ALA A 255 3.34 -19.20 8.35
CA ALA A 255 4.11 -17.96 8.45
C ALA A 255 3.29 -16.82 9.08
N SER A 256 3.94 -15.91 9.81
CA SER A 256 3.29 -14.75 10.40
C SER A 256 2.76 -13.77 9.34
N VAL A 257 1.79 -12.92 9.71
CA VAL A 257 1.32 -11.83 8.84
C VAL A 257 2.45 -10.89 8.44
N GLN A 258 3.39 -10.62 9.35
CA GLN A 258 4.56 -9.79 9.08
C GLN A 258 5.46 -10.43 8.01
N THR A 259 5.77 -11.71 8.13
CA THR A 259 6.52 -12.47 7.13
C THR A 259 5.83 -12.45 5.76
N LEU A 260 4.50 -12.60 5.74
CA LEU A 260 3.72 -12.53 4.49
C LEU A 260 3.73 -11.13 3.88
N ASN A 261 3.71 -10.07 4.68
CA ASN A 261 3.85 -8.69 4.19
C ASN A 261 5.23 -8.45 3.58
N GLU A 262 6.29 -8.89 4.27
CA GLU A 262 7.66 -8.81 3.77
C GLU A 262 7.82 -9.57 2.45
N LEU A 263 7.23 -10.75 2.35
CA LEU A 263 7.24 -11.57 1.15
C LEU A 263 6.56 -10.84 -0.03
N LEU A 264 5.41 -10.21 0.19
CA LEU A 264 4.69 -9.48 -0.86
C LEU A 264 5.50 -8.30 -1.42
N VAL A 265 6.26 -7.59 -0.61
CA VAL A 265 7.07 -6.45 -1.03
C VAL A 265 8.41 -6.91 -1.60
N ARG A 266 9.21 -7.65 -0.82
CA ARG A 266 10.60 -7.99 -1.19
C ARG A 266 10.73 -9.05 -2.28
N SER A 267 9.65 -9.71 -2.69
CA SER A 267 9.65 -10.62 -3.83
C SER A 267 9.31 -9.94 -5.16
N GLN A 268 9.09 -8.63 -5.17
CA GLN A 268 8.78 -7.87 -6.38
C GLN A 268 10.00 -7.72 -7.30
N PRO A 269 9.78 -7.49 -8.61
CA PRO A 269 10.85 -7.48 -9.60
C PRO A 269 12.00 -6.52 -9.31
N ALA A 270 11.72 -5.28 -8.90
CA ALA A 270 12.79 -4.30 -8.66
C ALA A 270 13.57 -4.65 -7.38
N HIS A 271 12.89 -5.10 -6.31
CA HIS A 271 13.56 -5.57 -5.09
C HIS A 271 14.55 -6.71 -5.35
N LEU A 272 14.19 -7.66 -6.20
CA LEU A 272 15.08 -8.78 -6.54
C LEU A 272 16.30 -8.30 -7.34
N GLN A 273 16.12 -7.36 -8.27
CA GLN A 273 17.19 -6.83 -9.09
C GLN A 273 18.14 -5.93 -8.30
N VAL A 274 17.62 -5.07 -7.41
CA VAL A 274 18.43 -4.29 -6.46
C VAL A 274 19.26 -5.23 -5.58
N LYS A 275 18.65 -6.29 -5.05
CA LYS A 275 19.37 -7.30 -4.25
C LYS A 275 20.43 -8.06 -5.06
N ALA A 276 20.20 -8.29 -6.34
CA ALA A 276 21.15 -8.94 -7.24
C ALA A 276 22.29 -8.00 -7.70
N GLY A 277 22.13 -6.68 -7.57
CA GLY A 277 23.04 -5.67 -8.06
C GLY A 277 23.11 -5.61 -9.60
N LYS A 278 22.15 -6.18 -10.30
CA LYS A 278 22.07 -6.22 -11.77
C LYS A 278 20.64 -6.40 -12.27
N GLU A 279 20.41 -6.03 -13.51
CA GLU A 279 19.18 -6.40 -14.21
C GLU A 279 19.09 -7.92 -14.39
N LEU A 280 17.89 -8.45 -14.22
CA LEU A 280 17.60 -9.88 -14.33
C LEU A 280 16.52 -10.12 -15.38
N GLU A 281 16.67 -11.16 -16.16
CA GLU A 281 15.62 -11.67 -17.03
C GLU A 281 14.45 -12.26 -16.22
N ALA A 282 13.26 -12.33 -16.82
CA ALA A 282 12.05 -12.81 -16.15
C ALA A 282 12.24 -14.19 -15.47
N ARG A 283 12.94 -15.12 -16.17
CA ARG A 283 13.24 -16.45 -15.64
C ARG A 283 14.18 -16.39 -14.44
N GLU A 284 15.22 -15.57 -14.50
CA GLU A 284 16.18 -15.40 -13.40
C GLU A 284 15.47 -14.80 -12.17
N ARG A 285 14.63 -13.77 -12.38
CA ARG A 285 13.81 -13.21 -11.30
C ARG A 285 12.93 -14.26 -10.63
N ASN A 286 12.29 -15.15 -11.40
CA ASN A 286 11.42 -16.19 -10.86
C ASN A 286 12.19 -17.25 -10.06
N ILE A 287 13.40 -17.60 -10.47
CA ILE A 287 14.28 -18.50 -9.71
C ILE A 287 14.75 -17.82 -8.41
N MET A 288 15.25 -16.58 -8.50
CA MET A 288 15.71 -15.83 -7.33
C MET A 288 14.59 -15.57 -6.33
N ARG A 289 13.38 -15.29 -6.82
CA ARG A 289 12.17 -15.15 -5.99
C ARG A 289 11.90 -16.43 -5.19
N ALA A 290 11.90 -17.58 -5.86
CA ALA A 290 11.70 -18.86 -5.20
C ALA A 290 12.77 -19.15 -4.14
N GLU A 291 14.02 -18.81 -4.41
CA GLU A 291 15.12 -18.95 -3.44
C GLU A 291 14.91 -18.03 -2.23
N TYR A 292 14.60 -16.77 -2.47
CA TYR A 292 14.31 -15.80 -1.41
C TYR A 292 13.17 -16.28 -0.49
N ILE A 293 12.06 -16.74 -1.09
CA ILE A 293 10.90 -17.24 -0.33
C ILE A 293 11.24 -18.46 0.52
N ARG A 294 11.96 -19.43 -0.04
CA ARG A 294 12.39 -20.63 0.71
C ARG A 294 13.26 -20.27 1.89
N ARG A 295 14.19 -19.31 1.72
CA ARG A 295 15.03 -18.83 2.83
C ARG A 295 14.20 -18.17 3.91
N LEU A 296 13.31 -17.24 3.53
CA LEU A 296 12.44 -16.53 4.47
C LEU A 296 11.53 -17.47 5.27
N LEU A 297 10.93 -18.46 4.60
CA LEU A 297 10.01 -19.43 5.23
C LEU A 297 10.71 -20.64 5.86
N GLY A 298 11.99 -20.89 5.57
CA GLY A 298 12.77 -22.00 6.10
C GLY A 298 13.50 -21.67 7.40
N GLU A 299 13.89 -20.42 7.61
CA GLU A 299 14.67 -19.96 8.77
C GLU A 299 13.81 -19.54 9.98
N GLY A 300 12.55 -19.98 10.05
CA GLY A 300 11.69 -19.68 11.20
C GLY A 300 11.28 -18.22 11.35
N GLY A 301 11.21 -17.48 10.25
CA GLY A 301 10.58 -16.15 10.18
C GLY A 301 11.33 -14.99 10.88
N SER A 302 12.57 -15.19 11.30
CA SER A 302 13.41 -14.13 11.86
C SER A 302 14.65 -13.91 11.01
N VAL A 303 14.53 -13.10 9.96
CA VAL A 303 15.71 -12.45 9.39
C VAL A 303 15.94 -11.19 10.20
N PRO A 304 17.12 -10.99 10.83
CA PRO A 304 17.44 -9.73 11.45
C PRO A 304 17.34 -8.62 10.39
N VAL A 305 16.66 -7.54 10.71
CA VAL A 305 16.72 -6.32 9.92
C VAL A 305 18.15 -5.84 9.95
N THR A 306 18.95 -6.18 8.96
CA THR A 306 20.21 -5.49 8.72
C THR A 306 19.84 -4.14 8.15
N SER A 307 19.84 -3.15 9.02
CA SER A 307 19.94 -1.73 8.67
C SER A 307 21.22 -1.53 7.86
N ASN A 308 21.09 -1.25 6.58
CA ASN A 308 22.04 -0.53 5.74
C ASN A 308 21.27 0.48 4.91
#